data_c1d18006abf847654d1a4ef51a4e8e87
#
_entry.id   c1d18006abf847654d1a4ef51a4e8e87
#
_cell.length_a   1.000
_cell.length_b   1.000
_cell.length_c   1.000
_cell.angle_alpha   90.00
_cell.angle_beta   90.00
_cell.angle_gamma   90.00
#
_symmetry.space_group_name_H-M   'P 1'
#
loop_
_entity.id
_entity.type
_entity.pdbx_description
1 polymer ?
#
loop_
_entity_poly.entity_id
_entity_poly.type
_entity_poly.pdbx_seq_one_letter_code
_entity_poly.pdbx_strand_id
1 'polypeptide(L)'
;MQIFDLSGRTALVTGSSMGIGNALARGLGQAGARVVLNGRNTERLEEAAEALRAEGADVGVLAFDVCDAGAVQEAVDRFEAEEGALDILVNNAGMQHRAPLEEFPVEAFERLMRTNVESVFLVGQAVARHMIPRGQGKIVNIASVQTALARPGIAPYTASKGAVANLTKGMATDWARHGLNCNAIAPGYFDTPLNAALVADPEFCTWLEKRTPAGRWGRVEELVGACVFLCSDAASFVNGHTLFVDGGITASL
;
A
#
# COMPACT_ATOMS: atom_id res chain seq x y z
N MET A 1 -2.03 24.01 -0.29
CA MET A 1 -1.94 23.99 -1.78
C MET A 1 -3.09 23.14 -2.30
N GLN A 2 -3.95 23.76 -3.08
CA GLN A 2 -5.21 23.12 -3.58
C GLN A 2 -4.96 21.84 -4.40
N ILE A 3 -3.81 21.72 -5.08
CA ILE A 3 -3.47 20.54 -5.89
C ILE A 3 -3.21 19.25 -5.07
N PHE A 4 -3.03 19.35 -3.75
CA PHE A 4 -2.89 18.22 -2.82
C PHE A 4 -4.15 17.95 -2.00
N ASP A 5 -5.19 18.76 -2.19
CA ASP A 5 -6.47 18.61 -1.51
C ASP A 5 -7.21 17.37 -2.03
N LEU A 6 -7.65 16.53 -1.11
CA LEU A 6 -8.40 15.30 -1.40
C LEU A 6 -9.87 15.40 -0.94
N SER A 7 -10.33 16.61 -0.61
CA SER A 7 -11.74 16.82 -0.22
C SER A 7 -12.70 16.34 -1.29
N GLY A 8 -13.73 15.63 -0.87
CA GLY A 8 -14.73 15.02 -1.75
C GLY A 8 -14.27 13.73 -2.45
N ARG A 9 -13.10 13.20 -2.14
CA ARG A 9 -12.61 11.90 -2.63
C ARG A 9 -12.72 10.83 -1.57
N THR A 10 -13.01 9.59 -1.99
CA THR A 10 -13.03 8.41 -1.11
C THR A 10 -11.85 7.50 -1.41
N ALA A 11 -11.10 7.13 -0.37
CA ALA A 11 -9.90 6.32 -0.45
C ALA A 11 -10.05 4.98 0.26
N LEU A 12 -10.00 3.87 -0.47
CA LEU A 12 -9.90 2.52 0.09
C LEU A 12 -8.42 2.18 0.35
N VAL A 13 -8.09 1.80 1.59
CA VAL A 13 -6.74 1.37 1.97
C VAL A 13 -6.77 -0.06 2.48
N THR A 14 -6.14 -1.00 1.75
CA THR A 14 -6.12 -2.40 2.16
C THR A 14 -5.09 -2.66 3.27
N GLY A 15 -5.41 -3.57 4.21
CA GLY A 15 -4.53 -3.89 5.34
C GLY A 15 -4.25 -2.68 6.24
N SER A 16 -5.26 -1.88 6.54
CA SER A 16 -5.11 -0.56 7.18
C SER A 16 -5.47 -0.53 8.68
N SER A 17 -5.68 -1.67 9.33
CA SER A 17 -5.91 -1.72 10.77
C SER A 17 -4.66 -1.35 11.62
N MET A 18 -3.46 -1.35 11.03
CA MET A 18 -2.21 -1.02 11.70
C MET A 18 -1.09 -0.65 10.72
N GLY A 19 0.06 -0.23 11.27
CA GLY A 19 1.31 -0.02 10.53
C GLY A 19 1.21 1.00 9.42
N ILE A 20 1.87 0.72 8.27
CA ILE A 20 1.90 1.62 7.11
C ILE A 20 0.49 1.94 6.63
N GLY A 21 -0.37 0.94 6.47
CA GLY A 21 -1.73 1.16 5.97
C GLY A 21 -2.55 2.11 6.84
N ASN A 22 -2.44 2.01 8.16
CA ASN A 22 -3.12 2.91 9.08
C ASN A 22 -2.55 4.35 9.01
N ALA A 23 -1.23 4.49 8.95
CA ALA A 23 -0.60 5.80 8.80
C ALA A 23 -0.97 6.48 7.48
N LEU A 24 -1.03 5.73 6.36
CA LEU A 24 -1.47 6.24 5.07
C LEU A 24 -2.96 6.64 5.09
N ALA A 25 -3.83 5.82 5.68
CA ALA A 25 -5.25 6.14 5.85
C ALA A 25 -5.44 7.44 6.65
N ARG A 26 -4.73 7.58 7.80
CA ARG A 26 -4.73 8.80 8.60
C ARG A 26 -4.30 10.02 7.78
N GLY A 27 -3.20 9.90 7.04
CA GLY A 27 -2.69 11.01 6.23
C GLY A 27 -3.61 11.41 5.08
N LEU A 28 -4.28 10.45 4.42
CA LEU A 28 -5.29 10.73 3.40
C LEU A 28 -6.51 11.43 4.00
N GLY A 29 -6.95 11.00 5.20
CA GLY A 29 -8.02 11.68 5.94
C GLY A 29 -7.65 13.13 6.32
N GLN A 30 -6.42 13.35 6.79
CA GLN A 30 -5.91 14.70 7.08
C GLN A 30 -5.80 15.59 5.83
N ALA A 31 -5.63 14.98 4.65
CA ALA A 31 -5.67 15.68 3.37
C ALA A 31 -7.09 15.91 2.83
N GLY A 32 -8.13 15.53 3.57
CA GLY A 32 -9.54 15.80 3.26
C GLY A 32 -10.32 14.63 2.67
N ALA A 33 -9.69 13.46 2.43
CA ALA A 33 -10.41 12.31 1.90
C ALA A 33 -11.29 11.63 2.97
N ARG A 34 -12.46 11.12 2.55
CA ARG A 34 -13.12 10.04 3.29
C ARG A 34 -12.25 8.80 3.14
N VAL A 35 -11.89 8.12 4.24
CA VAL A 35 -11.07 6.92 4.20
C VAL A 35 -11.87 5.68 4.54
N VAL A 36 -11.64 4.60 3.80
CA VAL A 36 -12.29 3.30 4.01
C VAL A 36 -11.20 2.30 4.40
N LEU A 37 -11.25 1.83 5.64
CA LEU A 37 -10.30 0.86 6.15
C LEU A 37 -10.70 -0.55 5.73
N ASN A 38 -9.71 -1.35 5.33
CA ASN A 38 -9.90 -2.75 5.00
C ASN A 38 -8.97 -3.68 5.78
N GLY A 39 -9.48 -4.84 6.10
CA GLY A 39 -8.80 -5.98 6.71
C GLY A 39 -9.78 -7.11 6.96
N ARG A 40 -9.31 -8.21 7.55
CA ARG A 40 -10.14 -9.41 7.81
C ARG A 40 -10.79 -9.41 9.20
N ASN A 41 -10.18 -8.74 10.15
CA ASN A 41 -10.68 -8.69 11.53
C ASN A 41 -11.47 -7.39 11.74
N THR A 42 -12.78 -7.53 11.83
CA THR A 42 -13.72 -6.41 11.94
C THR A 42 -13.52 -5.62 13.25
N GLU A 43 -13.24 -6.29 14.36
CA GLU A 43 -13.04 -5.61 15.66
C GLU A 43 -11.82 -4.67 15.59
N ARG A 44 -10.68 -5.16 15.08
CA ARG A 44 -9.48 -4.33 14.92
C ARG A 44 -9.67 -3.21 13.91
N LEU A 45 -10.50 -3.42 12.88
CA LEU A 45 -10.83 -2.37 11.92
C LEU A 45 -11.65 -1.27 12.57
N GLU A 46 -12.66 -1.64 13.38
CA GLU A 46 -13.48 -0.64 14.08
C GLU A 46 -12.65 0.11 15.13
N GLU A 47 -11.80 -0.57 15.90
CA GLU A 47 -10.87 0.11 16.82
C GLU A 47 -10.00 1.14 16.10
N ALA A 48 -9.45 0.78 14.94
CA ALA A 48 -8.65 1.68 14.12
C ALA A 48 -9.49 2.84 13.55
N ALA A 49 -10.73 2.55 13.11
CA ALA A 49 -11.64 3.56 12.58
C ALA A 49 -12.08 4.55 13.67
N GLU A 50 -12.40 4.07 14.87
CA GLU A 50 -12.77 4.93 16.01
C GLU A 50 -11.61 5.86 16.39
N ALA A 51 -10.38 5.37 16.42
CA ALA A 51 -9.21 6.20 16.67
C ALA A 51 -9.06 7.34 15.65
N LEU A 52 -9.25 7.05 14.35
CA LEU A 52 -9.18 8.07 13.30
C LEU A 52 -10.38 9.02 13.32
N ARG A 53 -11.60 8.54 13.64
CA ARG A 53 -12.78 9.38 13.82
C ARG A 53 -12.60 10.37 14.98
N ALA A 54 -11.97 9.91 16.07
CA ALA A 54 -11.66 10.77 17.22
C ALA A 54 -10.66 11.90 16.87
N GLU A 55 -9.84 11.70 15.83
CA GLU A 55 -8.95 12.72 15.25
C GLU A 55 -9.69 13.64 14.24
N GLY A 56 -10.97 13.41 13.98
CA GLY A 56 -11.81 14.22 13.09
C GLY A 56 -11.88 13.73 11.65
N ALA A 57 -11.37 12.54 11.32
CA ALA A 57 -11.44 11.97 9.98
C ALA A 57 -12.83 11.35 9.69
N ASP A 58 -13.29 11.45 8.44
CA ASP A 58 -14.44 10.68 7.93
C ASP A 58 -13.96 9.27 7.57
N VAL A 59 -14.41 8.26 8.33
CA VAL A 59 -13.89 6.89 8.24
C VAL A 59 -15.00 5.86 8.15
N GLY A 60 -14.97 5.09 7.06
CA GLY A 60 -15.75 3.86 6.87
C GLY A 60 -14.90 2.60 7.07
N VAL A 61 -15.55 1.45 7.15
CA VAL A 61 -14.93 0.13 7.25
C VAL A 61 -15.51 -0.80 6.18
N LEU A 62 -14.64 -1.52 5.48
CA LEU A 62 -15.02 -2.50 4.46
C LEU A 62 -14.23 -3.79 4.68
N ALA A 63 -14.78 -4.72 5.46
CA ALA A 63 -14.12 -5.96 5.83
C ALA A 63 -14.23 -7.02 4.71
N PHE A 64 -13.10 -7.46 4.17
CA PHE A 64 -12.98 -8.60 3.27
C PHE A 64 -11.55 -9.14 3.25
N ASP A 65 -11.38 -10.40 2.83
CA ASP A 65 -10.05 -10.95 2.54
C ASP A 65 -9.64 -10.54 1.12
N VAL A 66 -8.55 -9.80 1.00
CA VAL A 66 -7.98 -9.36 -0.28
C VAL A 66 -7.56 -10.52 -1.20
N CYS A 67 -7.44 -11.74 -0.66
CA CYS A 67 -7.10 -12.95 -1.39
C CYS A 67 -8.34 -13.74 -1.86
N ASP A 68 -9.55 -13.29 -1.55
CA ASP A 68 -10.80 -13.90 -2.00
C ASP A 68 -11.43 -13.07 -3.12
N ALA A 69 -11.31 -13.53 -4.36
CA ALA A 69 -11.78 -12.80 -5.53
C ALA A 69 -13.28 -12.49 -5.49
N GLY A 70 -14.09 -13.42 -4.97
CA GLY A 70 -15.54 -13.22 -4.84
C GLY A 70 -15.88 -12.18 -3.79
N ALA A 71 -15.27 -12.28 -2.60
CA ALA A 71 -15.47 -11.32 -1.52
C ALA A 71 -14.98 -9.91 -1.89
N VAL A 72 -13.86 -9.81 -2.62
CA VAL A 72 -13.33 -8.53 -3.13
C VAL A 72 -14.34 -7.87 -4.07
N GLN A 73 -14.80 -8.61 -5.09
CA GLN A 73 -15.74 -8.07 -6.08
C GLN A 73 -17.06 -7.65 -5.44
N GLU A 74 -17.66 -8.52 -4.62
CA GLU A 74 -18.91 -8.24 -3.93
C GLU A 74 -18.81 -7.01 -3.02
N ALA A 75 -17.72 -6.91 -2.24
CA ALA A 75 -17.54 -5.80 -1.32
C ALA A 75 -17.37 -4.47 -2.06
N VAL A 76 -16.58 -4.45 -3.15
CA VAL A 76 -16.38 -3.24 -3.95
C VAL A 76 -17.67 -2.83 -4.66
N ASP A 77 -18.37 -3.78 -5.31
CA ASP A 77 -19.62 -3.49 -6.02
C ASP A 77 -20.70 -2.94 -5.07
N ARG A 78 -20.84 -3.55 -3.89
CA ARG A 78 -21.78 -3.08 -2.87
C ARG A 78 -21.42 -1.67 -2.38
N PHE A 79 -20.15 -1.42 -2.08
CA PHE A 79 -19.69 -0.10 -1.63
C PHE A 79 -20.00 0.98 -2.68
N GLU A 80 -19.65 0.74 -3.95
CA GLU A 80 -19.91 1.67 -5.06
C GLU A 80 -21.41 1.93 -5.26
N ALA A 81 -22.27 0.95 -5.00
CA ALA A 81 -23.71 1.07 -5.16
C ALA A 81 -24.40 1.80 -3.98
N GLU A 82 -23.91 1.60 -2.76
CA GLU A 82 -24.60 2.02 -1.54
C GLU A 82 -23.98 3.26 -0.89
N GLU A 83 -22.64 3.38 -0.96
CA GLU A 83 -21.90 4.42 -0.22
C GLU A 83 -21.21 5.46 -1.10
N GLY A 84 -21.06 5.18 -2.39
CA GLY A 84 -20.51 6.09 -3.37
C GLY A 84 -19.18 5.63 -3.98
N ALA A 85 -18.62 6.50 -4.80
CA ALA A 85 -17.45 6.22 -5.63
C ALA A 85 -16.17 6.02 -4.81
N LEU A 86 -15.39 5.00 -5.17
CA LEU A 86 -14.00 4.86 -4.75
C LEU A 86 -13.11 5.61 -5.77
N ASP A 87 -12.51 6.72 -5.35
CA ASP A 87 -11.65 7.56 -6.20
C ASP A 87 -10.18 7.19 -6.07
N ILE A 88 -9.80 6.63 -4.93
CA ILE A 88 -8.43 6.29 -4.58
C ILE A 88 -8.40 4.87 -4.02
N LEU A 89 -7.44 4.08 -4.53
CA LEU A 89 -7.10 2.78 -3.97
C LEU A 89 -5.64 2.77 -3.52
N VAL A 90 -5.38 2.37 -2.27
CA VAL A 90 -4.05 2.06 -1.78
C VAL A 90 -3.96 0.56 -1.48
N ASN A 91 -3.31 -0.21 -2.36
CA ASN A 91 -3.01 -1.61 -2.15
C ASN A 91 -1.81 -1.75 -1.21
N ASN A 92 -2.09 -1.84 0.09
CA ASN A 92 -1.08 -1.94 1.13
C ASN A 92 -1.01 -3.33 1.79
N ALA A 93 -2.08 -4.12 1.74
CA ALA A 93 -2.09 -5.45 2.33
C ALA A 93 -0.88 -6.28 1.87
N GLY A 94 -0.20 -6.91 2.81
CA GLY A 94 0.99 -7.68 2.53
C GLY A 94 1.51 -8.44 3.74
N MET A 95 2.39 -9.39 3.47
CA MET A 95 3.03 -10.20 4.49
C MET A 95 4.50 -10.46 4.17
N GLN A 96 5.22 -10.94 5.17
CA GLN A 96 6.61 -11.38 5.08
C GLN A 96 6.75 -12.78 5.67
N HIS A 97 7.62 -13.58 5.07
CA HIS A 97 8.16 -14.80 5.65
C HIS A 97 9.68 -14.82 5.43
N ARG A 98 10.43 -15.29 6.43
CA ARG A 98 11.89 -15.30 6.40
C ARG A 98 12.39 -16.72 6.61
N ALA A 99 13.15 -17.23 5.64
CA ALA A 99 13.85 -18.51 5.71
C ALA A 99 14.99 -18.52 4.68
N PRO A 100 16.04 -19.34 4.85
CA PRO A 100 16.98 -19.67 3.77
C PRO A 100 16.21 -20.14 2.52
N LEU A 101 16.66 -19.75 1.33
CA LEU A 101 15.89 -19.99 0.11
C LEU A 101 15.70 -21.49 -0.17
N GLU A 102 16.75 -22.29 0.10
CA GLU A 102 16.75 -23.74 -0.05
C GLU A 102 15.82 -24.47 0.93
N GLU A 103 15.48 -23.83 2.05
CA GLU A 103 14.59 -24.34 3.10
C GLU A 103 13.23 -23.64 3.12
N PHE A 104 12.98 -22.74 2.16
CA PHE A 104 11.76 -21.92 2.17
C PHE A 104 10.53 -22.79 1.90
N PRO A 105 9.55 -22.87 2.81
CA PRO A 105 8.38 -23.73 2.63
C PRO A 105 7.55 -23.29 1.42
N VAL A 106 7.14 -24.25 0.57
CA VAL A 106 6.34 -23.97 -0.63
C VAL A 106 5.02 -23.30 -0.28
N GLU A 107 4.36 -23.74 0.77
CA GLU A 107 3.08 -23.19 1.24
C GLU A 107 3.23 -21.74 1.74
N ALA A 108 4.40 -21.41 2.31
CA ALA A 108 4.71 -20.03 2.71
C ALA A 108 4.97 -19.15 1.48
N PHE A 109 5.62 -19.69 0.46
CA PHE A 109 5.81 -19.00 -0.82
C PHE A 109 4.47 -18.72 -1.51
N GLU A 110 3.60 -19.72 -1.66
CA GLU A 110 2.29 -19.58 -2.28
C GLU A 110 1.43 -18.54 -1.54
N ARG A 111 1.35 -18.64 -0.21
CA ARG A 111 0.62 -17.68 0.62
C ARG A 111 1.18 -16.27 0.48
N LEU A 112 2.51 -16.11 0.41
CA LEU A 112 3.17 -14.82 0.23
C LEU A 112 2.85 -14.22 -1.13
N MET A 113 2.94 -15.00 -2.21
CA MET A 113 2.61 -14.54 -3.56
C MET A 113 1.12 -14.18 -3.68
N ARG A 114 0.25 -15.00 -3.13
CA ARG A 114 -1.18 -14.74 -3.09
C ARG A 114 -1.50 -13.43 -2.35
N THR A 115 -0.90 -13.24 -1.16
CA THR A 115 -1.16 -12.04 -0.36
C THR A 115 -0.52 -10.79 -0.95
N ASN A 116 0.71 -10.87 -1.47
CA ASN A 116 1.45 -9.67 -1.88
C ASN A 116 1.24 -9.27 -3.34
N VAL A 117 0.85 -10.21 -4.22
CA VAL A 117 0.76 -10.00 -5.67
C VAL A 117 -0.66 -10.18 -6.17
N GLU A 118 -1.25 -11.37 -5.94
CA GLU A 118 -2.59 -11.66 -6.43
C GLU A 118 -3.63 -10.68 -5.84
N SER A 119 -3.52 -10.34 -4.57
CA SER A 119 -4.41 -9.37 -3.93
C SER A 119 -4.38 -7.99 -4.61
N VAL A 120 -3.20 -7.52 -5.00
CA VAL A 120 -3.04 -6.23 -5.71
C VAL A 120 -3.76 -6.26 -7.06
N PHE A 121 -3.68 -7.39 -7.75
CA PHE A 121 -4.42 -7.61 -9.00
C PHE A 121 -5.92 -7.65 -8.76
N LEU A 122 -6.40 -8.45 -7.80
CA LEU A 122 -7.84 -8.65 -7.54
C LEU A 122 -8.52 -7.35 -7.13
N VAL A 123 -7.98 -6.66 -6.12
CA VAL A 123 -8.57 -5.40 -5.63
C VAL A 123 -8.42 -4.29 -6.68
N GLY A 124 -7.25 -4.21 -7.34
CA GLY A 124 -7.02 -3.26 -8.41
C GLY A 124 -7.99 -3.43 -9.57
N GLN A 125 -8.26 -4.67 -10.01
CA GLN A 125 -9.22 -4.97 -11.07
C GLN A 125 -10.66 -4.62 -10.66
N ALA A 126 -11.08 -5.00 -9.45
CA ALA A 126 -12.43 -4.73 -8.96
C ALA A 126 -12.72 -3.23 -8.92
N VAL A 127 -11.81 -2.43 -8.36
CA VAL A 127 -11.97 -0.98 -8.27
C VAL A 127 -11.85 -0.31 -9.67
N ALA A 128 -10.92 -0.76 -10.51
CA ALA A 128 -10.75 -0.20 -11.85
C ALA A 128 -11.99 -0.38 -12.74
N ARG A 129 -12.77 -1.45 -12.58
CA ARG A 129 -14.04 -1.65 -13.30
C ARG A 129 -15.04 -0.52 -13.08
N HIS A 130 -15.01 0.13 -11.91
CA HIS A 130 -15.84 1.30 -11.58
C HIS A 130 -15.15 2.62 -11.95
N MET A 131 -13.83 2.74 -11.79
CA MET A 131 -13.08 3.95 -12.12
C MET A 131 -13.05 4.22 -13.64
N ILE A 132 -12.86 3.18 -14.47
CA ILE A 132 -12.75 3.30 -15.93
C ILE A 132 -13.97 3.99 -16.56
N PRO A 133 -15.23 3.59 -16.27
CA PRO A 133 -16.40 4.29 -16.82
C PRO A 133 -16.52 5.76 -16.38
N ARG A 134 -15.98 6.10 -15.18
CA ARG A 134 -15.95 7.48 -14.68
C ARG A 134 -14.84 8.32 -15.28
N GLY A 135 -13.86 7.70 -15.93
CA GLY A 135 -12.73 8.39 -16.55
C GLY A 135 -11.74 8.99 -15.56
N GLN A 136 -11.71 8.52 -14.32
CA GLN A 136 -10.81 9.03 -13.28
C GLN A 136 -10.57 7.99 -12.18
N GLY A 137 -9.37 8.03 -11.60
CA GLY A 137 -9.01 7.20 -10.44
C GLY A 137 -7.50 7.24 -10.15
N LYS A 138 -7.15 7.02 -8.89
CA LYS A 138 -5.77 6.93 -8.42
C LYS A 138 -5.53 5.59 -7.74
N ILE A 139 -4.55 4.85 -8.19
CA ILE A 139 -4.16 3.56 -7.61
C ILE A 139 -2.71 3.66 -7.16
N VAL A 140 -2.45 3.41 -5.89
CA VAL A 140 -1.11 3.38 -5.29
C VAL A 140 -0.85 1.99 -4.72
N ASN A 141 0.16 1.31 -5.24
CA ASN A 141 0.56 -0.01 -4.79
C ASN A 141 1.78 0.10 -3.85
N ILE A 142 1.74 -0.55 -2.70
CA ILE A 142 2.87 -0.56 -1.77
C ILE A 142 3.85 -1.67 -2.16
N ALA A 143 4.92 -1.25 -2.82
CA ALA A 143 6.06 -2.07 -3.20
C ALA A 143 7.07 -2.18 -2.03
N SER A 144 8.36 -2.06 -2.28
CA SER A 144 9.46 -2.04 -1.30
C SER A 144 10.76 -1.64 -1.99
N VAL A 145 11.78 -1.21 -1.24
CA VAL A 145 13.17 -1.15 -1.74
C VAL A 145 13.66 -2.50 -2.29
N GLN A 146 13.00 -3.58 -1.90
CA GLN A 146 13.30 -4.92 -2.44
C GLN A 146 12.89 -5.09 -3.91
N THR A 147 12.31 -4.07 -4.55
CA THR A 147 12.16 -4.03 -6.01
C THR A 147 13.48 -3.76 -6.73
N ALA A 148 14.44 -3.12 -6.06
CA ALA A 148 15.77 -2.76 -6.59
C ALA A 148 16.91 -3.44 -5.84
N LEU A 149 16.68 -3.86 -4.59
CA LEU A 149 17.66 -4.49 -3.73
C LEU A 149 17.24 -5.92 -3.37
N ALA A 150 18.17 -6.69 -2.82
CA ALA A 150 17.89 -7.99 -2.24
C ALA A 150 18.76 -8.19 -0.99
N ARG A 151 18.28 -9.04 -0.07
CA ARG A 151 19.10 -9.53 1.04
C ARG A 151 18.79 -11.01 1.32
N PRO A 152 19.66 -11.73 2.02
CA PRO A 152 19.43 -13.13 2.38
C PRO A 152 18.12 -13.34 3.15
N GLY A 153 17.53 -14.52 2.97
CA GLY A 153 16.37 -14.99 3.73
C GLY A 153 15.03 -14.41 3.33
N ILE A 154 14.93 -13.61 2.25
CA ILE A 154 13.68 -12.98 1.80
C ILE A 154 13.48 -13.00 0.28
N ALA A 155 14.10 -13.93 -0.44
CA ALA A 155 14.03 -13.97 -1.90
C ALA A 155 12.57 -14.00 -2.44
N PRO A 156 11.63 -14.78 -1.90
CA PRO A 156 10.23 -14.75 -2.33
C PRO A 156 9.56 -13.39 -2.10
N TYR A 157 9.85 -12.71 -1.00
CA TYR A 157 9.35 -11.35 -0.76
C TYR A 157 9.91 -10.37 -1.79
N THR A 158 11.21 -10.44 -2.08
CA THR A 158 11.87 -9.64 -3.13
C THR A 158 11.17 -9.85 -4.48
N ALA A 159 10.94 -11.11 -4.86
CA ALA A 159 10.21 -11.45 -6.08
C ALA A 159 8.79 -10.86 -6.10
N SER A 160 8.05 -10.96 -4.98
CA SER A 160 6.69 -10.43 -4.87
C SER A 160 6.65 -8.92 -5.04
N LYS A 161 7.61 -8.19 -4.45
CA LYS A 161 7.65 -6.72 -4.55
C LYS A 161 8.14 -6.24 -5.91
N GLY A 162 9.04 -6.98 -6.57
CA GLY A 162 9.37 -6.79 -7.98
C GLY A 162 8.15 -7.00 -8.89
N ALA A 163 7.34 -8.04 -8.63
CA ALA A 163 6.11 -8.28 -9.36
C ALA A 163 5.09 -7.13 -9.19
N VAL A 164 4.91 -6.60 -7.97
CA VAL A 164 4.03 -5.43 -7.71
C VAL A 164 4.47 -4.20 -8.50
N ALA A 165 5.78 -3.89 -8.52
CA ALA A 165 6.30 -2.75 -9.28
C ALA A 165 6.06 -2.91 -10.79
N ASN A 166 6.23 -4.11 -11.35
CA ASN A 166 5.96 -4.36 -12.77
C ASN A 166 4.45 -4.44 -13.08
N LEU A 167 3.62 -5.00 -12.18
CA LEU A 167 2.16 -4.97 -12.31
C LEU A 167 1.65 -3.52 -12.33
N THR A 168 2.24 -2.63 -11.52
CA THR A 168 1.92 -1.20 -11.53
C THR A 168 2.15 -0.56 -12.91
N LYS A 169 3.24 -0.93 -13.59
CA LYS A 169 3.48 -0.46 -14.98
C LYS A 169 2.43 -0.99 -15.95
N GLY A 170 2.06 -2.28 -15.82
CA GLY A 170 0.99 -2.87 -16.63
C GLY A 170 -0.34 -2.15 -16.41
N MET A 171 -0.76 -1.95 -15.16
CA MET A 171 -1.97 -1.18 -14.82
C MET A 171 -1.94 0.22 -15.42
N ALA A 172 -0.81 0.93 -15.31
CA ALA A 172 -0.65 2.25 -15.90
C ALA A 172 -0.78 2.23 -17.42
N THR A 173 -0.15 1.26 -18.08
CA THR A 173 -0.19 1.13 -19.54
C THR A 173 -1.59 0.85 -20.05
N ASP A 174 -2.33 -0.03 -19.38
CA ASP A 174 -3.67 -0.43 -19.82
C ASP A 174 -4.72 0.64 -19.50
N TRP A 175 -4.59 1.35 -18.36
CA TRP A 175 -5.67 2.17 -17.81
C TRP A 175 -5.44 3.69 -17.95
N ALA A 176 -4.24 4.16 -18.33
CA ALA A 176 -3.97 5.59 -18.49
C ALA A 176 -4.91 6.28 -19.49
N ARG A 177 -5.22 5.60 -20.60
CA ARG A 177 -6.19 6.10 -21.61
C ARG A 177 -7.61 6.29 -21.08
N HIS A 178 -7.90 5.69 -19.93
CA HIS A 178 -9.17 5.80 -19.22
C HIS A 178 -9.11 6.79 -18.04
N GLY A 179 -8.07 7.63 -17.98
CA GLY A 179 -7.93 8.66 -16.96
C GLY A 179 -7.43 8.17 -15.60
N LEU A 180 -6.92 6.93 -15.50
CA LEU A 180 -6.39 6.39 -14.25
C LEU A 180 -4.88 6.63 -14.13
N ASN A 181 -4.43 7.01 -12.93
CA ASN A 181 -3.02 7.01 -12.57
C ASN A 181 -2.73 5.83 -11.62
N CYS A 182 -1.81 4.97 -12.04
CA CYS A 182 -1.38 3.80 -11.27
C CYS A 182 0.11 3.93 -10.97
N ASN A 183 0.46 4.08 -9.70
CA ASN A 183 1.84 4.25 -9.26
C ASN A 183 2.16 3.33 -8.07
N ALA A 184 3.42 3.22 -7.71
CA ALA A 184 3.85 2.50 -6.53
C ALA A 184 4.67 3.40 -5.60
N ILE A 185 4.58 3.12 -4.30
CA ILE A 185 5.53 3.59 -3.29
C ILE A 185 6.40 2.40 -2.92
N ALA A 186 7.71 2.60 -2.87
CA ALA A 186 8.69 1.61 -2.43
C ALA A 186 9.32 2.06 -1.10
N PRO A 187 8.73 1.67 0.05
CA PRO A 187 9.29 1.99 1.36
C PRO A 187 10.65 1.32 1.57
N GLY A 188 11.55 2.03 2.25
CA GLY A 188 12.75 1.47 2.85
C GLY A 188 12.44 0.69 4.13
N TYR A 189 13.28 0.84 5.12
CA TYR A 189 13.08 0.24 6.44
C TYR A 189 12.38 1.22 7.37
N PHE A 190 11.15 0.85 7.73
CA PHE A 190 10.30 1.60 8.64
C PHE A 190 10.02 0.79 9.90
N ASP A 191 9.96 1.47 11.05
CA ASP A 191 9.54 0.85 12.30
C ASP A 191 8.04 0.54 12.22
N THR A 192 7.75 -0.75 12.12
CA THR A 192 6.38 -1.27 11.93
C THR A 192 6.24 -2.62 12.63
N PRO A 193 5.00 -3.07 12.95
CA PRO A 193 4.76 -4.41 13.47
C PRO A 193 5.36 -5.52 12.58
N LEU A 194 5.41 -5.34 11.27
CA LEU A 194 6.02 -6.29 10.33
C LEU A 194 7.54 -6.44 10.54
N ASN A 195 8.18 -5.38 11.01
CA ASN A 195 9.62 -5.31 11.22
C ASN A 195 10.03 -5.42 12.70
N ALA A 196 9.09 -5.67 13.63
CA ALA A 196 9.35 -5.69 15.07
C ALA A 196 10.57 -6.56 15.46
N ALA A 197 10.71 -7.75 14.86
CA ALA A 197 11.85 -8.62 15.12
C ALA A 197 13.21 -8.04 14.64
N LEU A 198 13.21 -7.22 13.60
CA LEU A 198 14.42 -6.54 13.11
C LEU A 198 14.73 -5.28 13.92
N VAL A 199 13.69 -4.58 14.38
CA VAL A 199 13.83 -3.40 15.26
C VAL A 199 14.40 -3.83 16.62
N ALA A 200 14.04 -5.03 17.09
CA ALA A 200 14.56 -5.60 18.34
C ALA A 200 15.98 -6.18 18.22
N ASP A 201 16.56 -6.23 17.01
CA ASP A 201 17.90 -6.76 16.76
C ASP A 201 18.93 -5.60 16.65
N PRO A 202 19.81 -5.43 17.67
CA PRO A 202 20.80 -4.34 17.70
C PRO A 202 21.83 -4.43 16.56
N GLU A 203 22.19 -5.65 16.13
CA GLU A 203 23.16 -5.84 15.05
C GLU A 203 22.54 -5.38 13.72
N PHE A 204 21.28 -5.77 13.50
CA PHE A 204 20.55 -5.34 12.31
C PHE A 204 20.34 -3.81 12.32
N CYS A 205 19.97 -3.20 13.45
CA CYS A 205 19.83 -1.76 13.59
C CYS A 205 21.14 -1.03 13.24
N THR A 206 22.25 -1.49 13.80
CA THR A 206 23.57 -0.92 13.52
C THR A 206 23.95 -1.03 12.04
N TRP A 207 23.67 -2.18 11.43
CA TRP A 207 23.88 -2.38 9.99
C TRP A 207 23.01 -1.44 9.16
N LEU A 208 21.72 -1.33 9.49
CA LEU A 208 20.77 -0.49 8.78
C LEU A 208 21.16 0.99 8.83
N GLU A 209 21.53 1.49 10.02
CA GLU A 209 21.95 2.88 10.22
C GLU A 209 23.20 3.22 9.42
N LYS A 210 24.15 2.30 9.32
CA LYS A 210 25.36 2.47 8.48
C LYS A 210 25.05 2.39 7.00
N ARG A 211 24.09 1.54 6.59
CA ARG A 211 23.74 1.29 5.20
C ARG A 211 22.82 2.34 4.61
N THR A 212 22.01 2.99 5.44
CA THR A 212 21.05 4.01 5.02
C THR A 212 21.68 5.39 5.16
N PRO A 213 21.78 6.21 4.10
CA PRO A 213 22.37 7.56 4.20
C PRO A 213 21.71 8.45 5.25
N ALA A 214 20.39 8.31 5.47
CA ALA A 214 19.68 9.03 6.53
C ALA A 214 20.07 8.58 7.96
N GLY A 215 20.82 7.47 8.12
CA GLY A 215 21.36 6.98 9.38
C GLY A 215 20.33 6.49 10.41
N ARG A 216 19.13 6.10 9.98
CA ARG A 216 18.05 5.74 10.91
C ARG A 216 16.95 4.93 10.22
N TRP A 217 16.08 4.34 11.03
CA TRP A 217 14.77 3.86 10.59
C TRP A 217 13.87 5.01 10.16
N GLY A 218 13.04 4.77 9.13
CA GLY A 218 11.95 5.68 8.76
C GLY A 218 10.77 5.57 9.75
N ARG A 219 10.07 6.68 9.97
CA ARG A 219 8.78 6.71 10.66
C ARG A 219 7.68 6.59 9.63
N VAL A 220 6.62 5.83 9.93
CA VAL A 220 5.54 5.55 8.97
C VAL A 220 4.86 6.82 8.44
N GLU A 221 4.84 7.90 9.23
CA GLU A 221 4.30 9.20 8.84
C GLU A 221 5.10 9.83 7.68
N GLU A 222 6.36 9.46 7.50
CA GLU A 222 7.21 9.97 6.41
C GLU A 222 6.82 9.40 5.03
N LEU A 223 5.94 8.38 4.99
CA LEU A 223 5.34 7.87 3.76
C LEU A 223 4.11 8.67 3.32
N VAL A 224 3.47 9.39 4.24
CA VAL A 224 2.19 10.07 4.01
C VAL A 224 2.30 11.09 2.88
N GLY A 225 3.32 11.94 2.89
CA GLY A 225 3.49 12.97 1.87
C GLY A 225 3.59 12.38 0.44
N ALA A 226 4.32 11.28 0.28
CA ALA A 226 4.41 10.56 -1.00
C ALA A 226 3.06 9.97 -1.43
N CYS A 227 2.30 9.42 -0.48
CA CYS A 227 0.97 8.85 -0.75
C CYS A 227 -0.02 9.95 -1.16
N VAL A 228 -0.12 11.03 -0.41
CA VAL A 228 -0.99 12.17 -0.74
C VAL A 228 -0.62 12.76 -2.10
N PHE A 229 0.67 12.92 -2.41
CA PHE A 229 1.13 13.36 -3.72
C PHE A 229 0.59 12.47 -4.84
N LEU A 230 0.82 11.15 -4.77
CA LEU A 230 0.40 10.22 -5.82
C LEU A 230 -1.12 10.05 -5.93
N CYS A 231 -1.86 10.32 -4.85
CA CYS A 231 -3.33 10.27 -4.82
C CYS A 231 -3.99 11.59 -5.25
N SER A 232 -3.24 12.67 -5.38
CA SER A 232 -3.74 14.02 -5.67
C SER A 232 -3.60 14.42 -7.14
N ASP A 233 -4.10 15.63 -7.48
CA ASP A 233 -3.94 16.21 -8.81
C ASP A 233 -2.50 16.67 -9.08
N ALA A 234 -1.67 16.82 -8.04
CA ALA A 234 -0.25 17.09 -8.18
C ALA A 234 0.49 16.01 -8.96
N ALA A 235 -0.03 14.78 -8.99
CA ALA A 235 0.52 13.64 -9.72
C ALA A 235 -0.28 13.29 -11.01
N SER A 236 -1.04 14.24 -11.58
CA SER A 236 -1.93 13.97 -12.72
C SER A 236 -1.20 13.42 -13.96
N PHE A 237 0.10 13.70 -14.12
CA PHE A 237 0.92 13.20 -15.23
C PHE A 237 1.98 12.17 -14.78
N VAL A 238 1.93 11.73 -13.51
CA VAL A 238 2.79 10.65 -13.00
C VAL A 238 2.03 9.33 -13.15
N ASN A 239 2.57 8.39 -13.94
CA ASN A 239 1.92 7.10 -14.17
C ASN A 239 2.96 6.00 -14.40
N GLY A 240 2.76 4.81 -13.83
CA GLY A 240 3.66 3.67 -13.91
C GLY A 240 4.96 3.83 -13.09
N HIS A 241 5.06 4.86 -12.26
CA HIS A 241 6.26 5.16 -11.49
C HIS A 241 6.31 4.40 -10.16
N THR A 242 7.52 4.02 -9.76
CA THR A 242 7.80 3.51 -8.41
C THR A 242 8.62 4.55 -7.65
N LEU A 243 7.99 5.21 -6.68
CA LEU A 243 8.62 6.25 -5.86
C LEU A 243 9.27 5.61 -4.64
N PHE A 244 10.60 5.67 -4.56
CA PHE A 244 11.34 5.20 -3.39
C PHE A 244 11.26 6.24 -2.26
N VAL A 245 10.88 5.79 -1.07
CA VAL A 245 10.88 6.58 0.18
C VAL A 245 11.66 5.76 1.19
N ASP A 246 12.98 5.97 1.25
CA ASP A 246 13.88 4.95 1.79
C ASP A 246 15.13 5.50 2.51
N GLY A 247 15.17 6.82 2.77
CA GLY A 247 16.32 7.45 3.41
C GLY A 247 17.61 7.41 2.58
N GLY A 248 17.51 7.12 1.26
CA GLY A 248 18.63 7.06 0.33
C GLY A 248 19.30 5.69 0.22
N ILE A 249 18.74 4.63 0.83
CA ILE A 249 19.38 3.29 0.82
C ILE A 249 19.54 2.73 -0.60
N THR A 250 18.64 3.03 -1.53
CA THR A 250 18.76 2.61 -2.94
C THR A 250 19.66 3.53 -3.78
N ALA A 251 19.96 4.74 -3.30
CA ALA A 251 20.78 5.72 -4.01
C ALA A 251 22.29 5.60 -3.68
N SER A 252 22.67 4.76 -2.73
CA SER A 252 24.04 4.60 -2.26
C SER A 252 24.53 3.16 -2.47
N LEU A 253 25.87 3.00 -2.61
CA LEU A 253 26.58 1.71 -2.68
C LEU A 253 26.81 1.08 -1.31
#